data_b121f1abbd54b5e5c90eea9421977604
#
_entry.id   b121f1abbd54b5e5c90eea9421977604
#
_cell.length_a   1.000
_cell.length_b   1.000
_cell.length_c   1.000
_cell.angle_alpha   90.00
_cell.angle_beta   90.00
_cell.angle_gamma   90.00
#
_symmetry.space_group_name_H-M   'P 1'
#
loop_
_entity.id
_entity.type
_entity.pdbx_description
1 polymer ?
#
loop_
_entity_poly.entity_id
_entity_poly.type
_entity_poly.pdbx_seq_one_letter_code
_entity_poly.pdbx_strand_id
1 'polypeptide(L)'
;MLLAAAFLAAGCSKEINSTASDDLVIGISAEDSKVSLGIENAGKANLLWSTGDEVSVKGDAGTSVFRLKSGAGSTSGVFEYKSGDRGHRVITDVVYPASKSGSTPTAQTYKAGTFDASALTLAYHNPSATADSKITLKSESSVLCFQLKGTEPLTSIKVAIKGGKTYTLSVPDVALSSTAKPFYIVVPAQKTDRVDVTFTSSSGSMNRILSSKSFVAGKLHKFAPLTYKADKSYRIMSYNIARCSHTLLKSSPKFTANITKELKADVAVMNEVKSGDSKSIATDNLNWPYYYRNAYNDLGNMVTYNQSKLKKVSEAYLSLKNIKNDVNYNEDRVCLFVEFEDLIIVGTHLETDDFAEHAKMITDKVKTEYAKKGKPILLCGDMNTRPYAEDMVNFTSEWRTLSKIDQATLYNPDQPDNLICIDYIFLYKGGPDVNVTKTVVCKSVNCGTITDASDHFPIYVDVTVGNSSLPLMEDSSSLGSFTVVDENTWL
;
A
#
# COMPACT_ATOMS: atom_id res chain seq x y z
N MET A 1 42.30 42.26 25.64
CA MET A 1 41.75 43.55 25.24
C MET A 1 40.68 43.26 24.20
N LEU A 2 39.44 43.14 24.69
CA LEU A 2 38.24 42.83 23.89
C LEU A 2 37.78 44.16 23.26
N LEU A 3 37.56 44.20 21.95
CA LEU A 3 36.76 45.23 21.31
C LEU A 3 35.40 44.60 21.01
N ALA A 4 34.41 44.99 21.79
CA ALA A 4 33.00 44.78 21.49
C ALA A 4 32.54 45.89 20.54
N ALA A 5 32.12 45.49 19.34
CA ALA A 5 31.42 46.41 18.42
C ALA A 5 29.93 46.32 18.75
N ALA A 6 29.42 47.34 19.41
CA ALA A 6 28.00 47.55 19.59
C ALA A 6 27.38 48.06 18.28
N PHE A 7 26.51 47.26 17.66
CA PHE A 7 25.64 47.76 16.61
C PHE A 7 24.40 48.37 17.27
N LEU A 8 24.33 49.71 17.21
CA LEU A 8 23.14 50.46 17.54
C LEU A 8 22.02 50.13 16.55
N ALA A 9 20.94 49.63 17.08
CA ALA A 9 19.68 49.54 16.36
C ALA A 9 19.09 50.95 16.24
N ALA A 10 19.40 51.65 15.14
CA ALA A 10 18.66 52.84 14.73
C ALA A 10 17.38 52.37 14.03
N GLY A 11 16.25 52.54 14.69
CA GLY A 11 14.96 52.46 14.05
C GLY A 11 14.87 53.58 13.00
N CYS A 12 15.07 53.22 11.75
CA CYS A 12 14.77 54.08 10.61
C CYS A 12 13.40 53.69 10.06
N SER A 13 12.38 54.40 10.47
CA SER A 13 11.20 54.61 9.63
C SER A 13 11.65 55.40 8.40
N LYS A 14 12.05 54.73 7.34
CA LYS A 14 12.31 55.39 6.08
C LYS A 14 10.99 55.50 5.32
N GLU A 15 10.44 56.71 5.25
CA GLU A 15 9.54 57.10 4.18
C GLU A 15 10.17 56.67 2.85
N ILE A 16 9.40 55.98 2.03
CA ILE A 16 9.81 55.62 0.67
C ILE A 16 9.79 56.92 -0.14
N ASN A 17 10.88 57.66 -0.10
CA ASN A 17 11.07 58.76 -1.02
C ASN A 17 11.28 58.23 -2.42
N SER A 18 10.40 58.60 -3.33
CA SER A 18 10.33 58.24 -4.74
C SER A 18 11.44 58.85 -5.57
N THR A 19 12.67 58.46 -5.33
CA THR A 19 13.74 58.59 -6.34
C THR A 19 14.10 57.17 -6.72
N ALA A 20 13.91 56.85 -7.98
CA ALA A 20 14.09 55.56 -8.60
C ALA A 20 15.46 54.98 -8.27
N SER A 21 15.56 54.24 -7.17
CA SER A 21 16.57 53.20 -7.05
C SER A 21 15.91 51.86 -7.40
N ASP A 22 16.46 51.16 -8.38
CA ASP A 22 15.99 49.91 -8.90
C ASP A 22 16.04 48.74 -7.91
N ASP A 23 16.37 48.97 -6.65
CA ASP A 23 16.57 48.01 -5.59
C ASP A 23 15.54 48.20 -4.48
N LEU A 24 14.30 47.76 -4.69
CA LEU A 24 13.41 47.48 -3.58
C LEU A 24 13.97 46.29 -2.80
N VAL A 25 14.56 46.55 -1.66
CA VAL A 25 15.11 45.51 -0.78
C VAL A 25 13.97 45.03 0.10
N ILE A 26 13.48 43.84 -0.18
CA ILE A 26 12.48 43.18 0.65
C ILE A 26 13.20 42.29 1.64
N GLY A 27 13.12 42.59 2.93
CA GLY A 27 13.50 41.68 3.99
C GLY A 27 12.41 40.63 4.14
N ILE A 28 12.67 39.41 3.73
CA ILE A 28 11.74 38.30 3.91
C ILE A 28 12.29 37.45 5.04
N SER A 29 11.61 37.42 6.17
CA SER A 29 11.79 36.39 7.17
C SER A 29 10.82 35.27 6.88
N ALA A 30 11.29 34.05 6.97
CA ALA A 30 10.47 32.90 6.79
C ALA A 30 10.23 32.29 8.16
N GLU A 31 9.03 32.42 8.66
CA GLU A 31 8.60 31.81 9.90
C GLU A 31 8.70 30.28 9.81
N ASP A 32 8.70 29.71 8.60
CA ASP A 32 8.74 28.27 8.33
C ASP A 32 9.33 27.98 6.95
N SER A 33 10.37 28.69 6.51
CA SER A 33 10.80 28.56 5.13
C SER A 33 12.14 27.86 4.98
N LYS A 34 12.21 26.96 4.02
CA LYS A 34 13.38 26.20 3.70
C LYS A 34 13.45 25.72 2.28
N VAL A 35 14.63 25.79 1.76
CA VAL A 35 15.03 25.16 0.53
C VAL A 35 15.89 23.91 0.80
N SER A 36 16.40 23.76 2.01
CA SER A 36 17.00 22.52 2.51
C SER A 36 16.62 22.31 3.98
N LEU A 37 16.42 21.07 4.44
CA LEU A 37 16.26 20.76 5.85
C LEU A 37 17.59 21.00 6.58
N GLY A 38 17.66 21.97 7.52
CA GLY A 38 18.73 22.06 8.47
C GLY A 38 18.79 20.83 9.36
N ILE A 39 19.77 20.74 10.20
CA ILE A 39 19.89 19.68 11.19
C ILE A 39 18.64 19.70 12.07
N GLU A 40 17.92 18.57 12.16
CA GLU A 40 16.80 18.40 13.06
C GLU A 40 17.32 18.50 14.50
N ASN A 41 16.89 19.51 15.23
CA ASN A 41 17.18 19.64 16.65
C ASN A 41 15.85 19.70 17.41
N ALA A 42 15.67 18.81 18.37
CA ALA A 42 14.47 18.70 19.21
C ALA A 42 13.13 18.59 18.42
N GLY A 43 13.13 17.89 17.28
CA GLY A 43 11.93 17.71 16.46
C GLY A 43 11.55 18.94 15.60
N LYS A 44 12.44 19.91 15.48
CA LYS A 44 12.24 21.13 14.69
C LYS A 44 13.31 21.21 13.60
N ALA A 45 12.91 21.52 12.40
CA ALA A 45 13.82 21.80 11.29
C ALA A 45 13.59 23.23 10.79
N ASN A 46 14.67 23.97 10.62
CA ASN A 46 14.59 25.35 10.09
C ASN A 46 14.59 25.34 8.57
N LEU A 47 13.90 26.26 7.96
CA LEU A 47 13.92 26.50 6.52
C LEU A 47 14.98 27.58 6.20
N LEU A 48 15.95 27.32 5.29
CA LEU A 48 17.05 28.20 4.99
C LEU A 48 17.04 28.61 3.51
N TRP A 49 17.18 29.87 3.19
CA TRP A 49 17.30 30.34 1.82
C TRP A 49 18.52 29.76 1.11
N SER A 50 18.41 29.54 -0.19
CA SER A 50 19.50 29.08 -1.04
C SER A 50 19.82 30.11 -2.13
N THR A 51 21.08 30.15 -2.54
CA THR A 51 21.51 30.99 -3.66
C THR A 51 20.66 30.71 -4.91
N GLY A 52 20.12 31.76 -5.51
CA GLY A 52 19.27 31.65 -6.68
C GLY A 52 17.78 31.52 -6.40
N ASP A 53 17.35 31.49 -5.13
CA ASP A 53 15.94 31.52 -4.78
C ASP A 53 15.25 32.77 -5.31
N GLU A 54 14.03 32.56 -5.82
CA GLU A 54 13.21 33.65 -6.40
C GLU A 54 11.80 33.62 -5.82
N VAL A 55 11.27 34.80 -5.56
CA VAL A 55 9.89 34.99 -5.11
C VAL A 55 9.12 35.81 -6.13
N SER A 56 7.84 35.49 -6.30
CA SER A 56 6.89 36.36 -7.02
C SER A 56 6.28 37.34 -6.02
N VAL A 57 6.30 38.61 -6.36
CA VAL A 57 5.73 39.68 -5.56
C VAL A 57 4.61 40.34 -6.35
N LYS A 58 3.41 40.42 -5.77
CA LYS A 58 2.26 41.11 -6.34
C LYS A 58 1.90 42.30 -5.46
N GLY A 59 1.58 43.41 -6.10
CA GLY A 59 1.18 44.63 -5.43
C GLY A 59 0.41 45.57 -6.35
N ASP A 60 0.35 46.84 -5.98
CA ASP A 60 -0.40 47.88 -6.69
C ASP A 60 0.16 48.19 -8.11
N ALA A 61 1.44 47.93 -8.35
CA ALA A 61 2.07 48.08 -9.68
C ALA A 61 1.93 46.87 -10.59
N GLY A 62 1.43 45.71 -10.09
CA GLY A 62 1.32 44.47 -10.84
C GLY A 62 2.10 43.32 -10.21
N THR A 63 2.84 42.55 -11.03
CA THR A 63 3.59 41.36 -10.57
C THR A 63 5.06 41.41 -10.96
N SER A 64 5.94 41.14 -10.00
CA SER A 64 7.39 41.16 -10.16
C SER A 64 8.04 39.90 -9.64
N VAL A 65 9.22 39.60 -10.14
CA VAL A 65 10.10 38.53 -9.59
C VAL A 65 11.30 39.15 -8.92
N PHE A 66 11.56 38.72 -7.70
CA PHE A 66 12.74 39.12 -6.94
C PHE A 66 13.63 37.90 -6.70
N ARG A 67 14.95 38.09 -6.70
CA ARG A 67 15.93 37.02 -6.47
C ARG A 67 16.68 37.30 -5.16
N LEU A 68 17.03 36.24 -4.44
CA LEU A 68 17.85 36.31 -3.25
C LEU A 68 19.21 36.95 -3.57
N LYS A 69 19.48 38.11 -2.91
CA LYS A 69 20.73 38.83 -2.97
C LYS A 69 21.70 38.42 -1.88
N SER A 70 21.19 38.26 -0.66
CA SER A 70 21.97 37.83 0.51
C SER A 70 21.11 37.09 1.51
N GLY A 71 21.73 36.30 2.42
CA GLY A 71 21.02 35.47 3.41
C GLY A 71 20.91 34.00 3.03
N ALA A 72 21.64 33.54 2.04
CA ALA A 72 21.75 32.10 1.77
C ALA A 72 22.28 31.36 3.01
N GLY A 73 21.66 30.23 3.38
CA GLY A 73 21.95 29.49 4.61
C GLY A 73 21.29 30.08 5.87
N SER A 74 20.46 31.14 5.73
CA SER A 74 19.71 31.78 6.82
C SER A 74 18.20 31.64 6.64
N THR A 75 17.44 31.78 7.73
CA THR A 75 15.97 31.90 7.72
C THR A 75 15.49 33.24 7.18
N SER A 76 16.36 34.23 7.12
CA SER A 76 16.05 35.59 6.60
C SER A 76 16.89 35.88 5.37
N GLY A 77 16.30 36.49 4.35
CA GLY A 77 16.97 36.84 3.10
C GLY A 77 16.61 38.25 2.65
N VAL A 78 17.56 38.86 1.93
CA VAL A 78 17.36 40.11 1.22
C VAL A 78 17.22 39.79 -0.26
N PHE A 79 16.13 40.27 -0.86
CA PHE A 79 15.80 40.02 -2.25
C PHE A 79 15.89 41.31 -3.06
N GLU A 80 16.47 41.24 -4.24
CA GLU A 80 16.55 42.32 -5.21
C GLU A 80 15.67 42.05 -6.43
N TYR A 81 15.19 43.12 -7.05
CA TYR A 81 14.37 43.03 -8.25
C TYR A 81 15.11 42.33 -9.39
N LYS A 82 14.38 41.44 -10.06
CA LYS A 82 14.87 40.70 -11.22
C LYS A 82 14.11 41.06 -12.51
N SER A 83 12.77 40.99 -12.47
CA SER A 83 11.93 41.23 -13.63
C SER A 83 10.47 41.53 -13.27
N GLY A 84 9.69 42.00 -14.24
CA GLY A 84 8.26 42.29 -14.08
C GLY A 84 7.96 43.77 -13.88
N ASP A 85 6.86 44.09 -13.18
CA ASP A 85 6.44 45.46 -12.94
C ASP A 85 7.26 46.10 -11.81
N ARG A 86 7.51 47.42 -11.90
CA ARG A 86 8.33 48.16 -10.93
C ARG A 86 7.53 49.15 -10.15
N GLY A 87 8.06 49.56 -9.00
CA GLY A 87 7.54 50.70 -8.26
C GLY A 87 6.35 50.33 -7.37
N HIS A 88 6.29 49.13 -6.84
CA HIS A 88 5.30 48.72 -5.82
C HIS A 88 5.40 49.67 -4.61
N ARG A 89 4.29 50.30 -4.26
CA ARG A 89 4.11 51.04 -3.01
C ARG A 89 3.47 50.17 -1.94
N VAL A 90 2.73 49.16 -2.39
CA VAL A 90 1.99 48.26 -1.56
C VAL A 90 2.20 46.85 -2.08
N ILE A 91 2.55 45.90 -1.21
CA ILE A 91 2.68 44.50 -1.53
C ILE A 91 1.50 43.77 -0.90
N THR A 92 0.72 43.08 -1.75
CA THR A 92 -0.44 42.28 -1.33
C THR A 92 -0.11 40.82 -1.17
N ASP A 93 0.75 40.28 -2.04
CA ASP A 93 1.09 38.88 -2.03
C ASP A 93 2.59 38.67 -2.33
N VAL A 94 3.20 37.69 -1.66
CA VAL A 94 4.52 37.16 -2.00
C VAL A 94 4.43 35.65 -2.00
N VAL A 95 4.91 35.02 -3.08
CA VAL A 95 4.86 33.56 -3.23
C VAL A 95 6.24 33.01 -3.59
N TYR A 96 6.65 31.96 -2.89
CA TYR A 96 7.84 31.16 -3.19
C TYR A 96 7.45 29.74 -3.59
N PRO A 97 8.12 29.16 -4.58
CA PRO A 97 9.03 29.77 -5.56
C PRO A 97 8.28 30.63 -6.59
N ALA A 98 8.98 31.62 -7.17
CA ALA A 98 8.40 32.57 -8.13
C ALA A 98 7.73 31.91 -9.34
N SER A 99 8.20 30.75 -9.75
CA SER A 99 7.68 29.97 -10.88
C SER A 99 6.32 29.32 -10.60
N LYS A 100 5.78 29.44 -9.40
CA LYS A 100 4.57 28.71 -8.99
C LYS A 100 3.28 29.45 -9.29
N SER A 101 2.36 28.74 -9.92
CA SER A 101 0.96 29.15 -10.11
C SER A 101 0.05 28.68 -8.95
N GLY A 102 0.54 28.69 -7.71
CA GLY A 102 -0.28 28.44 -6.50
C GLY A 102 -0.58 26.97 -6.14
N SER A 103 -0.06 25.97 -6.83
CA SER A 103 -0.33 24.54 -6.46
C SER A 103 0.94 23.73 -6.29
N THR A 104 0.96 22.84 -5.29
CA THR A 104 2.03 21.86 -5.10
C THR A 104 2.14 20.96 -6.34
N PRO A 105 3.33 20.83 -6.99
CA PRO A 105 3.51 19.98 -8.15
C PRO A 105 3.30 18.51 -7.79
N THR A 106 2.62 17.78 -8.68
CA THR A 106 2.34 16.35 -8.49
C THR A 106 3.54 15.48 -8.78
N ALA A 107 4.50 15.94 -9.60
CA ALA A 107 5.77 15.28 -9.85
C ALA A 107 6.88 16.00 -9.08
N GLN A 108 7.65 15.25 -8.29
CA GLN A 108 8.75 15.75 -7.45
C GLN A 108 9.99 14.88 -7.63
N THR A 109 11.16 15.45 -7.42
CA THR A 109 12.44 14.76 -7.56
C THR A 109 13.07 14.53 -6.19
N TYR A 110 13.61 13.33 -5.99
CA TYR A 110 14.35 12.98 -4.77
C TYR A 110 15.56 13.89 -4.56
N LYS A 111 15.70 14.35 -3.34
CA LYS A 111 16.88 15.07 -2.84
C LYS A 111 17.38 14.38 -1.57
N ALA A 112 18.63 14.02 -1.52
CA ALA A 112 19.20 13.34 -0.37
C ALA A 112 19.12 14.21 0.89
N GLY A 113 18.49 13.69 1.93
CA GLY A 113 18.33 14.36 3.23
C GLY A 113 17.30 15.51 3.28
N THR A 114 16.61 15.81 2.16
CA THR A 114 15.66 16.91 2.10
C THR A 114 14.56 16.63 1.06
N PHE A 115 13.62 17.56 0.87
CA PHE A 115 12.59 17.53 -0.14
C PHE A 115 12.98 18.33 -1.39
N ASP A 116 12.20 18.16 -2.47
CA ASP A 116 12.27 19.00 -3.66
C ASP A 116 11.74 20.40 -3.32
N ALA A 117 12.65 21.37 -3.25
CA ALA A 117 12.32 22.74 -2.87
C ALA A 117 11.30 23.38 -3.82
N SER A 118 11.31 23.00 -5.11
CA SER A 118 10.33 23.49 -6.08
C SER A 118 8.90 23.04 -5.77
N ALA A 119 8.74 22.00 -4.93
CA ALA A 119 7.44 21.51 -4.49
C ALA A 119 6.84 22.29 -3.33
N LEU A 120 7.65 22.95 -2.50
CA LEU A 120 7.18 23.73 -1.37
C LEU A 120 6.46 25.00 -1.86
N THR A 121 5.37 25.37 -1.17
CA THR A 121 4.70 26.67 -1.36
C THR A 121 4.77 27.44 -0.08
N LEU A 122 5.39 28.62 -0.14
CA LEU A 122 5.37 29.60 0.93
C LEU A 122 4.65 30.83 0.40
N ALA A 123 3.77 31.40 1.19
CA ALA A 123 3.03 32.59 0.80
C ALA A 123 2.90 33.61 1.92
N TYR A 124 2.79 34.85 1.51
CA TYR A 124 2.33 35.98 2.33
C TYR A 124 1.14 36.60 1.61
N HIS A 125 0.06 36.79 2.34
CA HIS A 125 -1.16 37.44 1.87
C HIS A 125 -1.53 38.59 2.82
N ASN A 126 -1.58 39.79 2.29
CA ASN A 126 -2.00 40.96 3.02
C ASN A 126 -3.05 41.75 2.23
N PRO A 127 -4.34 41.47 2.41
CA PRO A 127 -5.41 42.15 1.68
C PRO A 127 -5.58 43.63 2.11
N SER A 128 -5.02 44.01 3.26
CA SER A 128 -5.16 45.36 3.82
C SER A 128 -4.09 46.35 3.34
N ALA A 129 -3.11 45.87 2.58
CA ALA A 129 -2.11 46.61 1.83
C ALA A 129 -1.58 47.89 2.53
N THR A 130 -0.84 47.73 3.60
CA THR A 130 0.07 48.74 4.11
C THR A 130 1.49 48.46 3.66
N ALA A 131 2.30 49.47 3.45
CA ALA A 131 3.70 49.33 3.07
C ALA A 131 4.51 48.74 4.24
N ASP A 132 4.44 47.41 4.44
CA ASP A 132 5.26 46.75 5.45
C ASP A 132 6.66 46.49 4.91
N SER A 133 7.65 46.90 5.65
CA SER A 133 9.06 46.69 5.32
C SER A 133 9.57 45.29 5.63
N LYS A 134 8.77 44.47 6.31
CA LYS A 134 9.12 43.11 6.70
C LYS A 134 8.00 42.13 6.28
N ILE A 135 8.35 41.19 5.41
CA ILE A 135 7.44 40.17 4.92
C ILE A 135 7.81 38.84 5.55
N THR A 136 6.83 38.15 6.15
CA THR A 136 7.00 36.80 6.66
C THR A 136 6.17 35.83 5.83
N LEU A 137 6.84 34.91 5.15
CA LEU A 137 6.18 33.84 4.39
C LEU A 137 5.77 32.69 5.32
N LYS A 138 4.56 32.18 5.12
CA LYS A 138 4.04 31.00 5.80
C LYS A 138 3.94 29.83 4.82
N SER A 139 4.23 28.63 5.29
CA SER A 139 4.07 27.44 4.45
C SER A 139 2.59 27.12 4.24
N GLU A 140 2.20 26.87 2.99
CA GLU A 140 0.89 26.34 2.61
C GLU A 140 0.94 24.82 2.38
N SER A 141 2.12 24.22 2.52
CA SER A 141 2.38 22.83 2.27
C SER A 141 2.70 22.08 3.55
N SER A 142 2.51 20.79 3.49
CA SER A 142 2.93 19.81 4.49
C SER A 142 4.02 18.91 3.89
N VAL A 143 4.95 18.42 4.70
CA VAL A 143 6.00 17.50 4.25
C VAL A 143 5.80 16.15 4.90
N LEU A 144 5.84 15.09 4.10
CA LEU A 144 5.80 13.70 4.56
C LEU A 144 7.22 13.13 4.50
N CYS A 145 7.68 12.50 5.58
CA CYS A 145 8.98 11.83 5.68
C CYS A 145 8.78 10.34 5.91
N PHE A 146 9.04 9.55 4.89
CA PHE A 146 9.03 8.08 4.96
C PHE A 146 10.43 7.58 5.24
N GLN A 147 10.58 6.73 6.26
CA GLN A 147 11.85 6.13 6.65
C GLN A 147 11.88 4.67 6.19
N LEU A 148 12.69 4.32 5.20
CA LEU A 148 12.71 2.99 4.61
C LEU A 148 14.04 2.26 4.85
N LYS A 149 13.94 0.98 5.20
CA LYS A 149 15.01 -0.01 5.27
C LYS A 149 14.80 -1.06 4.19
N GLY A 150 15.84 -1.79 3.81
CA GLY A 150 15.71 -2.91 2.88
C GLY A 150 16.99 -3.21 2.16
N THR A 151 16.91 -4.06 1.16
CA THR A 151 18.07 -4.47 0.32
C THR A 151 17.90 -4.04 -1.13
N GLU A 152 16.72 -3.58 -1.51
CA GLU A 152 16.39 -3.23 -2.89
C GLU A 152 16.45 -1.72 -3.12
N PRO A 153 16.91 -1.26 -4.29
CA PRO A 153 16.88 0.15 -4.63
C PRO A 153 15.43 0.62 -4.88
N LEU A 154 15.09 1.76 -4.30
CA LEU A 154 13.79 2.40 -4.48
C LEU A 154 13.81 3.28 -5.73
N THR A 155 12.75 3.19 -6.55
CA THR A 155 12.60 3.95 -7.79
C THR A 155 11.53 5.04 -7.72
N SER A 156 10.50 4.88 -6.88
CA SER A 156 9.49 5.91 -6.67
C SER A 156 8.72 5.76 -5.36
N ILE A 157 8.14 6.88 -4.91
CA ILE A 157 7.11 6.91 -3.87
C ILE A 157 5.91 7.68 -4.41
N LYS A 158 4.73 7.07 -4.34
CA LYS A 158 3.46 7.64 -4.79
C LYS A 158 2.53 7.83 -3.59
N VAL A 159 1.98 9.02 -3.44
CA VAL A 159 1.02 9.39 -2.39
C VAL A 159 -0.28 9.79 -3.07
N ALA A 160 -1.27 8.91 -3.02
CA ALA A 160 -2.60 9.13 -3.59
C ALA A 160 -3.58 9.52 -2.50
N ILE A 161 -4.07 10.76 -2.54
CA ILE A 161 -5.00 11.31 -1.56
C ILE A 161 -6.42 11.05 -2.03
N LYS A 162 -7.24 10.37 -1.23
CA LYS A 162 -8.63 10.10 -1.58
C LYS A 162 -9.42 11.40 -1.80
N GLY A 163 -10.04 11.52 -2.97
CA GLY A 163 -10.75 12.74 -3.38
C GLY A 163 -9.84 13.91 -3.77
N GLY A 164 -8.52 13.71 -3.79
CA GLY A 164 -7.52 14.71 -4.13
C GLY A 164 -6.59 14.27 -5.26
N LYS A 165 -5.42 14.92 -5.33
CA LYS A 165 -4.38 14.60 -6.32
C LYS A 165 -3.48 13.46 -5.85
N THR A 166 -2.76 12.88 -6.80
CA THR A 166 -1.67 11.94 -6.55
C THR A 166 -0.33 12.65 -6.73
N TYR A 167 0.55 12.52 -5.74
CA TYR A 167 1.90 13.09 -5.72
C TYR A 167 2.90 11.97 -5.90
N THR A 168 3.91 12.16 -6.76
CA THR A 168 4.92 11.15 -7.06
C THR A 168 6.31 11.74 -6.86
N LEU A 169 7.10 11.10 -6.01
CA LEU A 169 8.53 11.34 -5.85
C LEU A 169 9.29 10.35 -6.73
N SER A 170 9.97 10.85 -7.76
CA SER A 170 10.89 10.06 -8.57
C SER A 170 12.21 9.88 -7.82
N VAL A 171 12.62 8.64 -7.65
CA VAL A 171 13.82 8.27 -6.88
C VAL A 171 14.80 7.57 -7.83
N PRO A 172 16.05 8.06 -8.01
CA PRO A 172 17.00 7.48 -8.95
C PRO A 172 17.70 6.27 -8.32
N ASP A 173 17.05 5.11 -8.31
CA ASP A 173 17.58 3.82 -7.81
C ASP A 173 18.37 3.93 -6.49
N VAL A 174 17.78 4.61 -5.51
CA VAL A 174 18.42 4.82 -4.21
C VAL A 174 18.45 3.52 -3.42
N ALA A 175 19.63 2.97 -3.23
CA ALA A 175 19.85 1.75 -2.45
C ALA A 175 19.36 1.92 -1.00
N LEU A 176 18.56 0.97 -0.53
CA LEU A 176 18.19 0.83 0.87
C LEU A 176 19.26 0.02 1.63
N SER A 177 19.23 0.10 2.96
CA SER A 177 20.13 -0.65 3.85
C SER A 177 19.39 -1.07 5.13
N SER A 178 20.08 -1.70 6.08
CA SER A 178 19.53 -1.99 7.41
C SER A 178 19.26 -0.72 8.22
N THR A 179 19.93 0.40 7.91
CA THR A 179 19.65 1.71 8.50
C THR A 179 18.54 2.41 7.72
N ALA A 180 17.58 2.99 8.44
CA ALA A 180 16.47 3.70 7.81
C ALA A 180 16.95 4.95 7.08
N LYS A 181 16.55 5.06 5.81
CA LYS A 181 16.84 6.20 4.94
C LYS A 181 15.58 7.06 4.79
N PRO A 182 15.64 8.38 5.01
CA PRO A 182 14.49 9.26 4.86
C PRO A 182 14.24 9.63 3.40
N PHE A 183 12.95 9.69 3.04
CA PHE A 183 12.45 10.16 1.75
C PHE A 183 11.35 11.19 2.03
N TYR A 184 11.45 12.34 1.41
CA TYR A 184 10.56 13.46 1.66
C TYR A 184 9.71 13.77 0.44
N ILE A 185 8.41 13.98 0.65
CA ILE A 185 7.47 14.42 -0.38
C ILE A 185 6.58 15.53 0.16
N VAL A 186 6.40 16.56 -0.64
CA VAL A 186 5.57 17.71 -0.30
C VAL A 186 4.13 17.48 -0.78
N VAL A 187 3.16 17.75 0.08
CA VAL A 187 1.73 17.69 -0.24
C VAL A 187 1.05 18.97 0.25
N PRO A 188 -0.08 19.41 -0.34
CA PRO A 188 -0.82 20.55 0.18
C PRO A 188 -1.40 20.25 1.56
N ALA A 189 -1.57 21.29 2.37
CA ALA A 189 -2.28 21.18 3.63
C ALA A 189 -3.76 20.88 3.37
N GLN A 190 -4.26 19.75 3.88
CA GLN A 190 -5.65 19.32 3.71
C GLN A 190 -6.04 18.22 4.67
N LYS A 191 -7.36 18.03 4.89
CA LYS A 191 -7.90 16.86 5.56
C LYS A 191 -8.29 15.79 4.53
N THR A 192 -8.10 14.54 4.87
CA THR A 192 -8.50 13.40 4.04
C THR A 192 -8.86 12.20 4.92
N ASP A 193 -9.79 11.38 4.45
CA ASP A 193 -10.19 10.15 5.14
C ASP A 193 -9.21 9.00 4.87
N ARG A 194 -8.46 9.08 3.77
CA ARG A 194 -7.55 8.02 3.35
C ARG A 194 -6.45 8.55 2.42
N VAL A 195 -5.25 8.01 2.62
CA VAL A 195 -4.13 8.18 1.70
C VAL A 195 -3.54 6.80 1.41
N ASP A 196 -3.40 6.47 0.14
CA ASP A 196 -2.70 5.27 -0.30
C ASP A 196 -1.27 5.65 -0.68
N VAL A 197 -0.29 5.00 -0.04
CA VAL A 197 1.14 5.23 -0.30
C VAL A 197 1.73 3.99 -0.92
N THR A 198 2.32 4.16 -2.11
CA THR A 198 2.99 3.08 -2.85
C THR A 198 4.48 3.39 -2.94
N PHE A 199 5.30 2.47 -2.45
CA PHE A 199 6.74 2.46 -2.62
C PHE A 199 7.08 1.47 -3.73
N THR A 200 7.92 1.85 -4.70
CA THR A 200 8.23 1.01 -5.87
C THR A 200 9.73 0.81 -6.01
N SER A 201 10.13 -0.43 -6.32
CA SER A 201 11.47 -0.85 -6.74
C SER A 201 11.39 -1.58 -8.08
N SER A 202 12.51 -2.07 -8.58
CA SER A 202 12.54 -2.93 -9.77
C SER A 202 11.86 -4.28 -9.56
N SER A 203 11.76 -4.77 -8.31
CA SER A 203 11.13 -6.06 -7.97
C SER A 203 9.61 -5.98 -7.79
N GLY A 204 9.04 -4.78 -7.67
CA GLY A 204 7.61 -4.59 -7.46
C GLY A 204 7.26 -3.39 -6.58
N SER A 205 6.08 -3.40 -6.01
CA SER A 205 5.57 -2.31 -5.18
C SER A 205 5.15 -2.81 -3.80
N MET A 206 5.30 -1.94 -2.80
CA MET A 206 4.80 -2.12 -1.45
C MET A 206 3.77 -1.02 -1.16
N ASN A 207 2.56 -1.40 -0.77
CA ASN A 207 1.48 -0.47 -0.50
C ASN A 207 1.22 -0.32 1.00
N ARG A 208 0.87 0.91 1.44
CA ARG A 208 0.50 1.26 2.81
C ARG A 208 -0.67 2.23 2.80
N ILE A 209 -1.42 2.25 3.88
CA ILE A 209 -2.61 3.10 4.02
C ILE A 209 -2.41 4.02 5.24
N LEU A 210 -2.76 5.29 5.06
CA LEU A 210 -3.03 6.23 6.15
C LEU A 210 -4.53 6.44 6.24
N SER A 211 -5.12 6.09 7.37
CA SER A 211 -6.54 6.36 7.63
C SER A 211 -6.68 7.76 8.22
N SER A 212 -7.70 8.49 7.80
CA SER A 212 -8.14 9.78 8.36
C SER A 212 -7.00 10.69 8.83
N LYS A 213 -6.45 11.49 7.93
CA LYS A 213 -5.29 12.34 8.19
C LYS A 213 -5.58 13.83 7.95
N SER A 214 -5.03 14.67 8.80
CA SER A 214 -4.93 16.11 8.58
C SER A 214 -3.47 16.46 8.29
N PHE A 215 -3.21 16.86 7.05
CA PHE A 215 -1.93 17.48 6.68
C PHE A 215 -1.99 18.94 7.01
N VAL A 216 -1.21 19.37 8.00
CA VAL A 216 -1.19 20.74 8.50
C VAL A 216 -0.09 21.51 7.79
N ALA A 217 -0.41 22.75 7.38
CA ALA A 217 0.56 23.67 6.79
C ALA A 217 1.77 23.87 7.72
N GLY A 218 2.98 23.87 7.15
CA GLY A 218 4.22 24.02 7.91
C GLY A 218 4.61 22.80 8.75
N LYS A 219 3.91 21.66 8.65
CA LYS A 219 4.21 20.47 9.45
C LYS A 219 4.97 19.39 8.68
N LEU A 220 5.99 18.81 9.36
CA LEU A 220 6.67 17.59 8.94
C LEU A 220 6.00 16.38 9.61
N HIS A 221 5.38 15.51 8.81
CA HIS A 221 4.84 14.23 9.24
C HIS A 221 5.88 13.14 9.00
N LYS A 222 6.51 12.67 10.08
CA LYS A 222 7.52 11.61 10.04
C LYS A 222 6.87 10.28 10.38
N PHE A 223 7.13 9.26 9.56
CA PHE A 223 6.58 7.93 9.78
C PHE A 223 7.64 7.00 10.36
N ALA A 224 7.20 6.05 11.18
CA ALA A 224 8.06 5.04 11.76
C ALA A 224 8.81 4.24 10.68
N PRO A 225 10.04 3.79 10.95
CA PRO A 225 10.83 3.05 9.97
C PRO A 225 10.12 1.79 9.47
N LEU A 226 10.03 1.63 8.15
CA LEU A 226 9.45 0.49 7.47
C LEU A 226 10.53 -0.31 6.75
N THR A 227 10.44 -1.64 6.81
CA THR A 227 11.23 -2.51 5.93
C THR A 227 10.48 -2.66 4.61
N TYR A 228 11.12 -2.23 3.50
CA TYR A 228 10.58 -2.43 2.17
C TYR A 228 10.59 -3.93 1.83
N LYS A 229 9.45 -4.42 1.43
CA LYS A 229 9.24 -5.74 0.85
C LYS A 229 8.13 -5.62 -0.18
N ALA A 230 8.42 -5.91 -1.45
CA ALA A 230 7.43 -5.84 -2.51
C ALA A 230 6.24 -6.77 -2.21
N ASP A 231 5.04 -6.26 -2.43
CA ASP A 231 3.82 -7.05 -2.36
C ASP A 231 3.79 -8.04 -3.52
N LYS A 232 3.36 -9.26 -3.26
CA LYS A 232 3.23 -10.29 -4.28
C LYS A 232 1.76 -10.61 -4.51
N SER A 233 1.36 -10.73 -5.78
CA SER A 233 -0.01 -11.05 -6.13
C SER A 233 -0.10 -12.48 -6.66
N TYR A 234 -1.11 -13.19 -6.15
CA TYR A 234 -1.36 -14.59 -6.48
C TYR A 234 -2.83 -14.81 -6.82
N ARG A 235 -3.09 -15.63 -7.83
CA ARG A 235 -4.41 -16.22 -8.07
C ARG A 235 -4.48 -17.58 -7.42
N ILE A 236 -5.34 -17.70 -6.41
CA ILE A 236 -5.60 -18.93 -5.68
C ILE A 236 -6.92 -19.51 -6.18
N MET A 237 -6.88 -20.72 -6.70
CA MET A 237 -8.03 -21.44 -7.24
C MET A 237 -8.39 -22.62 -6.34
N SER A 238 -9.68 -22.87 -6.14
CA SER A 238 -10.24 -24.10 -5.57
C SER A 238 -11.16 -24.75 -6.60
N TYR A 239 -11.05 -26.08 -6.77
CA TYR A 239 -11.81 -26.81 -7.74
C TYR A 239 -11.99 -28.29 -7.36
N ASN A 240 -13.22 -28.73 -7.09
CA ASN A 240 -13.56 -30.14 -7.05
C ASN A 240 -13.67 -30.65 -8.49
N ILE A 241 -12.84 -31.62 -8.87
CA ILE A 241 -12.70 -32.11 -10.26
C ILE A 241 -13.53 -33.34 -10.57
N ALA A 242 -14.41 -33.76 -9.66
CA ALA A 242 -15.31 -34.92 -9.83
C ALA A 242 -14.60 -36.16 -10.40
N ARG A 243 -13.43 -36.50 -9.82
CA ARG A 243 -12.66 -37.71 -10.18
C ARG A 243 -12.06 -37.72 -11.59
N CYS A 244 -12.12 -36.61 -12.35
CA CYS A 244 -11.81 -36.59 -13.79
C CYS A 244 -12.48 -37.72 -14.60
N SER A 245 -13.57 -38.27 -14.09
CA SER A 245 -14.20 -39.49 -14.72
C SER A 245 -15.66 -39.64 -14.35
N HIS A 246 -16.38 -38.52 -14.17
CA HIS A 246 -17.84 -38.61 -14.02
C HIS A 246 -18.38 -39.25 -15.31
N THR A 247 -19.23 -40.29 -15.19
CA THR A 247 -19.70 -41.11 -16.33
C THR A 247 -20.50 -40.31 -17.36
N LEU A 248 -20.98 -39.15 -17.02
CA LEU A 248 -21.70 -38.21 -17.90
C LEU A 248 -20.81 -37.06 -18.43
N LEU A 249 -19.57 -36.94 -17.96
CA LEU A 249 -18.69 -35.79 -18.23
C LEU A 249 -17.51 -36.21 -19.12
N LYS A 250 -17.13 -35.38 -20.07
CA LYS A 250 -15.95 -35.59 -20.92
C LYS A 250 -14.67 -35.09 -20.21
N SER A 251 -14.58 -35.41 -18.93
CA SER A 251 -13.48 -34.97 -18.09
C SER A 251 -12.18 -35.72 -18.36
N SER A 252 -11.07 -35.06 -18.19
CA SER A 252 -9.73 -35.66 -18.22
C SER A 252 -8.72 -34.79 -17.46
N PRO A 253 -7.60 -35.41 -17.01
CA PRO A 253 -6.50 -34.65 -16.40
C PRO A 253 -6.01 -33.46 -17.27
N LYS A 254 -5.95 -33.70 -18.60
CA LYS A 254 -5.56 -32.63 -19.54
C LYS A 254 -6.56 -31.49 -19.61
N PHE A 255 -7.87 -31.80 -19.55
CA PHE A 255 -8.89 -30.75 -19.57
C PHE A 255 -8.86 -29.91 -18.29
N THR A 256 -8.76 -30.57 -17.13
CA THR A 256 -8.57 -29.89 -15.83
C THR A 256 -7.34 -28.98 -15.85
N ALA A 257 -6.23 -29.46 -16.39
CA ALA A 257 -5.02 -28.65 -16.53
C ALA A 257 -5.22 -27.45 -17.46
N ASN A 258 -5.95 -27.63 -18.57
CA ASN A 258 -6.26 -26.54 -19.51
C ASN A 258 -7.13 -25.47 -18.85
N ILE A 259 -8.15 -25.84 -18.07
CA ILE A 259 -8.95 -24.91 -17.27
C ILE A 259 -8.03 -24.13 -16.33
N THR A 260 -7.15 -24.80 -15.59
CA THR A 260 -6.21 -24.18 -14.66
C THR A 260 -5.30 -23.15 -15.34
N LYS A 261 -4.79 -23.48 -16.56
CA LYS A 261 -3.98 -22.58 -17.37
C LYS A 261 -4.76 -21.37 -17.87
N GLU A 262 -5.97 -21.61 -18.40
CA GLU A 262 -6.82 -20.55 -18.94
C GLU A 262 -7.22 -19.57 -17.83
N LEU A 263 -7.53 -20.06 -16.65
CA LEU A 263 -7.82 -19.24 -15.49
C LEU A 263 -6.57 -18.55 -14.91
N LYS A 264 -5.38 -18.88 -15.42
CA LYS A 264 -4.09 -18.32 -14.97
C LYS A 264 -3.89 -18.46 -13.46
N ALA A 265 -4.25 -19.59 -12.90
CA ALA A 265 -4.01 -19.86 -11.49
C ALA A 265 -2.51 -19.85 -11.18
N ASP A 266 -2.14 -19.40 -9.98
CA ASP A 266 -0.78 -19.52 -9.45
C ASP A 266 -0.68 -20.68 -8.46
N VAL A 267 -1.79 -20.95 -7.74
CA VAL A 267 -2.01 -22.14 -6.91
C VAL A 267 -3.38 -22.70 -7.24
N ALA A 268 -3.48 -24.01 -7.37
CA ALA A 268 -4.73 -24.73 -7.49
C ALA A 268 -4.84 -25.78 -6.38
N VAL A 269 -5.88 -25.68 -5.57
CA VAL A 269 -6.33 -26.72 -4.65
C VAL A 269 -7.42 -27.50 -5.37
N MET A 270 -7.21 -28.81 -5.51
CA MET A 270 -8.14 -29.69 -6.19
C MET A 270 -8.62 -30.79 -5.27
N ASN A 271 -9.91 -31.04 -5.30
CA ASN A 271 -10.59 -32.10 -4.54
C ASN A 271 -11.03 -33.23 -5.46
N GLU A 272 -11.27 -34.40 -4.92
CA GLU A 272 -11.62 -35.65 -5.64
C GLU A 272 -10.60 -36.02 -6.70
N VAL A 273 -9.34 -35.85 -6.41
CA VAL A 273 -8.24 -36.22 -7.31
C VAL A 273 -7.89 -37.68 -7.11
N LYS A 274 -7.87 -38.48 -8.19
CA LYS A 274 -7.30 -39.85 -8.15
C LYS A 274 -5.78 -39.79 -8.11
N SER A 275 -5.18 -40.75 -7.44
CA SER A 275 -3.72 -40.84 -7.30
C SER A 275 -2.99 -40.79 -8.65
N GLY A 276 -3.45 -41.52 -9.65
CA GLY A 276 -2.87 -41.51 -11.00
C GLY A 276 -3.05 -40.21 -11.76
N ASP A 277 -4.16 -39.48 -11.52
CA ASP A 277 -4.49 -38.23 -12.19
C ASP A 277 -3.70 -37.04 -11.63
N SER A 278 -3.28 -37.10 -10.36
CA SER A 278 -2.51 -36.01 -9.72
C SER A 278 -1.22 -35.70 -10.47
N LYS A 279 -0.45 -36.71 -10.84
CA LYS A 279 0.76 -36.55 -11.65
C LYS A 279 0.44 -36.06 -13.06
N SER A 280 -0.60 -36.63 -13.68
CA SER A 280 -0.99 -36.24 -15.03
C SER A 280 -1.42 -34.81 -15.12
N ILE A 281 -2.21 -34.30 -14.17
CA ILE A 281 -2.62 -32.90 -14.12
C ILE A 281 -1.41 -31.98 -13.90
N ALA A 282 -0.68 -32.23 -12.80
CA ALA A 282 0.34 -31.30 -12.33
C ALA A 282 1.63 -31.37 -13.14
N THR A 283 2.24 -32.57 -13.25
CA THR A 283 3.56 -32.72 -13.89
C THR A 283 3.45 -32.76 -15.41
N ASP A 284 2.58 -33.65 -15.93
CA ASP A 284 2.59 -33.94 -17.37
C ASP A 284 1.89 -32.82 -18.18
N ASN A 285 0.90 -32.16 -17.61
CA ASN A 285 0.14 -31.12 -18.31
C ASN A 285 0.41 -29.68 -17.84
N LEU A 286 0.60 -29.40 -16.54
CA LEU A 286 0.92 -28.05 -16.04
C LEU A 286 2.42 -27.77 -15.99
N ASN A 287 3.25 -28.80 -15.88
CA ASN A 287 4.68 -28.70 -15.55
C ASN A 287 4.91 -28.00 -14.19
N TRP A 288 4.07 -28.34 -13.21
CA TRP A 288 4.08 -27.81 -11.87
C TRP A 288 4.38 -28.89 -10.83
N PRO A 289 5.06 -28.58 -9.73
CA PRO A 289 5.13 -29.44 -8.55
C PRO A 289 3.77 -29.50 -7.87
N TYR A 290 3.56 -30.58 -7.13
CA TYR A 290 2.33 -30.78 -6.38
C TYR A 290 2.58 -31.51 -5.06
N TYR A 291 1.60 -31.39 -4.15
CA TYR A 291 1.47 -32.21 -2.96
C TYR A 291 0.09 -32.88 -2.96
N TYR A 292 0.06 -34.21 -2.89
CA TYR A 292 -1.16 -35.02 -2.93
C TYR A 292 -1.20 -35.96 -1.75
N ARG A 293 -2.38 -36.15 -1.20
CA ARG A 293 -2.68 -37.24 -0.24
C ARG A 293 -4.01 -37.90 -0.57
N ASN A 294 -4.01 -39.22 -0.58
CA ASN A 294 -5.22 -39.99 -0.65
C ASN A 294 -5.98 -39.88 0.68
N ALA A 295 -7.28 -39.81 0.60
CA ALA A 295 -8.19 -39.81 1.75
C ALA A 295 -8.94 -41.15 1.82
N TYR A 296 -9.71 -41.49 0.77
CA TYR A 296 -10.58 -42.66 0.73
C TYR A 296 -10.74 -43.14 -0.72
N ASN A 297 -10.79 -44.47 -0.95
CA ASN A 297 -11.05 -45.10 -2.25
C ASN A 297 -10.29 -44.49 -3.45
N ASP A 298 -9.00 -44.26 -3.30
CA ASP A 298 -8.11 -43.62 -4.29
C ASP A 298 -8.45 -42.17 -4.60
N LEU A 299 -9.32 -41.53 -3.81
CA LEU A 299 -9.64 -40.14 -3.93
C LEU A 299 -8.94 -39.34 -2.84
N GLY A 300 -8.41 -38.18 -3.20
CA GLY A 300 -7.70 -37.34 -2.28
C GLY A 300 -7.76 -35.86 -2.67
N ASN A 301 -6.95 -35.10 -1.97
CA ASN A 301 -6.75 -33.68 -2.25
C ASN A 301 -5.37 -33.43 -2.82
N MET A 302 -5.27 -32.41 -3.66
CA MET A 302 -4.02 -31.97 -4.26
C MET A 302 -3.87 -30.46 -4.16
N VAL A 303 -2.66 -30.01 -3.83
CA VAL A 303 -2.22 -28.63 -4.00
C VAL A 303 -1.12 -28.62 -5.06
N THR A 304 -1.35 -27.95 -6.17
CA THR A 304 -0.35 -27.75 -7.24
C THR A 304 -0.12 -26.24 -7.46
N TYR A 305 1.09 -25.87 -7.87
CA TYR A 305 1.47 -24.45 -7.89
C TYR A 305 2.53 -24.11 -8.93
N ASN A 306 2.51 -22.86 -9.38
CA ASN A 306 3.49 -22.32 -10.30
C ASN A 306 4.81 -22.03 -9.56
N GLN A 307 5.81 -22.89 -9.73
CA GLN A 307 7.12 -22.79 -9.08
C GLN A 307 7.95 -21.56 -9.49
N SER A 308 7.59 -20.89 -10.59
CA SER A 308 8.25 -19.65 -10.98
C SER A 308 7.82 -18.45 -10.09
N LYS A 309 6.66 -18.55 -9.44
CA LYS A 309 6.11 -17.52 -8.56
C LYS A 309 6.18 -17.88 -7.08
N LEU A 310 6.03 -19.15 -6.75
CA LEU A 310 5.93 -19.63 -5.36
C LEU A 310 7.04 -20.63 -5.06
N LYS A 311 7.76 -20.36 -3.98
CA LYS A 311 8.78 -21.27 -3.46
C LYS A 311 8.25 -21.99 -2.23
N LYS A 312 8.12 -23.32 -2.34
CA LYS A 312 7.68 -24.17 -1.24
C LYS A 312 8.75 -24.23 -0.15
N VAL A 313 8.33 -24.08 1.09
CA VAL A 313 9.15 -24.21 2.31
C VAL A 313 8.93 -25.57 2.94
N SER A 314 7.66 -25.94 3.15
CA SER A 314 7.32 -27.23 3.79
C SER A 314 5.94 -27.72 3.35
N GLU A 315 5.66 -28.99 3.63
CA GLU A 315 4.35 -29.61 3.43
C GLU A 315 4.03 -30.56 4.58
N ALA A 316 2.76 -30.66 4.92
CA ALA A 316 2.23 -31.55 5.93
C ALA A 316 0.78 -31.90 5.63
N TYR A 317 0.23 -32.88 6.32
CA TYR A 317 -1.19 -33.19 6.24
C TYR A 317 -1.79 -33.47 7.63
N LEU A 318 -3.10 -33.43 7.69
CA LEU A 318 -3.92 -33.84 8.83
C LEU A 318 -4.93 -34.87 8.34
N SER A 319 -4.93 -36.04 8.94
CA SER A 319 -5.96 -37.06 8.69
C SER A 319 -7.22 -36.66 9.46
N LEU A 320 -8.33 -36.59 8.75
CA LEU A 320 -9.65 -36.30 9.27
C LEU A 320 -10.47 -37.59 9.19
N LYS A 321 -10.46 -38.33 10.29
CA LYS A 321 -11.17 -39.61 10.37
C LYS A 321 -12.67 -39.38 10.45
N ASN A 322 -13.43 -40.24 9.80
CA ASN A 322 -14.89 -40.28 10.00
C ASN A 322 -15.20 -40.49 11.48
N ILE A 323 -15.95 -39.55 12.07
CA ILE A 323 -16.22 -39.50 13.50
C ILE A 323 -17.58 -40.14 13.81
N LYS A 324 -18.57 -39.92 12.97
CA LYS A 324 -19.95 -40.36 13.21
C LYS A 324 -20.22 -41.81 12.83
N ASN A 325 -19.25 -42.49 12.18
CA ASN A 325 -19.34 -43.90 11.76
C ASN A 325 -20.65 -44.21 11.01
N ASP A 326 -21.14 -43.27 10.20
CA ASP A 326 -22.30 -43.49 9.36
C ASP A 326 -21.94 -44.57 8.33
N VAL A 327 -22.63 -45.71 8.37
CA VAL A 327 -22.40 -46.85 7.48
C VAL A 327 -22.58 -46.50 5.99
N ASN A 328 -23.27 -45.42 5.68
CA ASN A 328 -23.56 -44.97 4.32
C ASN A 328 -22.51 -43.99 3.77
N TYR A 329 -21.75 -43.29 4.66
CA TYR A 329 -20.78 -42.25 4.31
C TYR A 329 -19.50 -42.40 5.15
N ASN A 330 -18.93 -43.61 5.22
CA ASN A 330 -17.70 -43.87 5.99
C ASN A 330 -16.46 -43.46 5.18
N GLU A 331 -16.32 -42.19 4.88
CA GLU A 331 -15.18 -41.62 4.14
C GLU A 331 -14.26 -40.84 5.05
N ASP A 332 -13.03 -41.36 5.24
CA ASP A 332 -11.97 -40.53 5.84
C ASP A 332 -11.66 -39.35 4.92
N ARG A 333 -11.37 -38.19 5.52
CA ARG A 333 -10.95 -37.00 4.79
C ARG A 333 -9.50 -36.63 5.13
N VAL A 334 -8.93 -35.75 4.35
CA VAL A 334 -7.56 -35.28 4.56
C VAL A 334 -7.48 -33.78 4.33
N CYS A 335 -6.68 -33.11 5.14
CA CYS A 335 -6.38 -31.70 4.97
C CYS A 335 -4.88 -31.55 4.70
N LEU A 336 -4.53 -30.83 3.64
CA LEU A 336 -3.16 -30.57 3.20
C LEU A 336 -2.71 -29.20 3.68
N PHE A 337 -1.45 -29.08 4.08
CA PHE A 337 -0.81 -27.82 4.43
C PHE A 337 0.43 -27.66 3.56
N VAL A 338 0.46 -26.62 2.73
CA VAL A 338 1.64 -26.30 1.91
C VAL A 338 2.10 -24.89 2.27
N GLU A 339 3.26 -24.81 2.87
CA GLU A 339 3.88 -23.54 3.24
C GLU A 339 4.77 -23.04 2.12
N PHE A 340 4.54 -21.83 1.70
CA PHE A 340 5.40 -21.05 0.80
C PHE A 340 6.15 -19.95 1.56
N GLU A 341 7.08 -19.29 0.90
CA GLU A 341 7.82 -18.19 1.52
C GLU A 341 6.89 -17.07 2.01
N ASP A 342 5.81 -16.78 1.28
CA ASP A 342 4.96 -15.61 1.52
C ASP A 342 3.58 -15.93 2.09
N LEU A 343 3.08 -17.16 1.95
CA LEU A 343 1.75 -17.56 2.40
C LEU A 343 1.69 -19.06 2.69
N ILE A 344 0.60 -19.49 3.31
CA ILE A 344 0.31 -20.92 3.57
C ILE A 344 -1.02 -21.25 2.91
N ILE A 345 -1.04 -22.33 2.12
CA ILE A 345 -2.26 -22.87 1.53
C ILE A 345 -2.66 -24.13 2.28
N VAL A 346 -3.93 -24.16 2.67
CA VAL A 346 -4.57 -25.31 3.31
C VAL A 346 -5.64 -25.83 2.35
N GLY A 347 -5.57 -27.08 1.96
CA GLY A 347 -6.48 -27.71 1.00
C GLY A 347 -7.24 -28.85 1.62
N THR A 348 -8.59 -28.83 1.57
CA THR A 348 -9.42 -29.88 2.17
C THR A 348 -10.69 -30.14 1.37
N HIS A 349 -11.31 -31.28 1.63
CA HIS A 349 -12.64 -31.66 1.21
C HIS A 349 -13.31 -32.28 2.43
N LEU A 350 -14.35 -31.64 2.95
CA LEU A 350 -15.02 -32.03 4.18
C LEU A 350 -16.32 -32.79 3.93
N GLU A 351 -16.82 -33.48 4.95
CA GLU A 351 -18.15 -34.06 5.00
C GLU A 351 -19.11 -33.15 5.75
N THR A 352 -20.38 -33.16 5.33
CA THR A 352 -21.43 -32.34 5.97
C THR A 352 -21.61 -32.73 7.43
N ASP A 353 -21.64 -34.04 7.72
CA ASP A 353 -21.98 -34.54 9.05
C ASP A 353 -20.85 -34.35 10.07
N ASP A 354 -19.59 -34.39 9.62
CA ASP A 354 -18.41 -34.20 10.46
C ASP A 354 -17.79 -32.80 10.33
N PHE A 355 -18.48 -31.87 9.66
CA PHE A 355 -17.93 -30.55 9.34
C PHE A 355 -17.40 -29.79 10.57
N ALA A 356 -18.20 -29.71 11.63
CA ALA A 356 -17.85 -28.91 12.81
C ALA A 356 -16.56 -29.42 13.48
N GLU A 357 -16.44 -30.74 13.66
CA GLU A 357 -15.29 -31.37 14.28
C GLU A 357 -14.03 -31.27 13.40
N HIS A 358 -14.16 -31.54 12.11
CA HIS A 358 -13.06 -31.43 11.17
C HIS A 358 -12.57 -29.98 11.00
N ALA A 359 -13.49 -29.03 10.90
CA ALA A 359 -13.20 -27.61 10.85
C ALA A 359 -12.46 -27.14 12.12
N LYS A 360 -12.88 -27.64 13.29
CA LYS A 360 -12.19 -27.41 14.56
C LYS A 360 -10.77 -27.97 14.56
N MET A 361 -10.58 -29.22 14.14
CA MET A 361 -9.26 -29.87 14.07
C MET A 361 -8.31 -29.09 13.16
N ILE A 362 -8.78 -28.63 12.00
CA ILE A 362 -8.00 -27.80 11.07
C ILE A 362 -7.63 -26.47 11.74
N THR A 363 -8.60 -25.80 12.37
CA THR A 363 -8.39 -24.50 13.02
C THR A 363 -7.40 -24.61 14.18
N ASP A 364 -7.50 -25.65 15.02
CA ASP A 364 -6.58 -25.90 16.13
C ASP A 364 -5.14 -26.14 15.64
N LYS A 365 -4.97 -26.93 14.57
CA LYS A 365 -3.65 -27.13 13.94
C LYS A 365 -3.09 -25.83 13.36
N VAL A 366 -3.94 -25.01 12.73
CA VAL A 366 -3.54 -23.70 12.23
C VAL A 366 -3.06 -22.80 13.38
N LYS A 367 -3.81 -22.72 14.47
CA LYS A 367 -3.46 -21.92 15.65
C LYS A 367 -2.14 -22.34 16.28
N THR A 368 -1.94 -23.65 16.43
CA THR A 368 -0.78 -24.18 17.19
C THR A 368 0.51 -24.18 16.36
N GLU A 369 0.44 -24.48 15.06
CA GLU A 369 1.63 -24.74 14.26
C GLU A 369 1.92 -23.62 13.25
N TYR A 370 0.89 -22.99 12.67
CA TYR A 370 1.05 -22.12 11.50
C TYR A 370 0.87 -20.64 11.80
N ALA A 371 -0.02 -20.23 12.70
CA ALA A 371 -0.29 -18.83 12.98
C ALA A 371 0.96 -18.05 13.42
N LYS A 372 1.85 -18.69 14.20
CA LYS A 372 3.13 -18.10 14.65
C LYS A 372 4.14 -17.84 13.53
N LYS A 373 3.92 -18.35 12.32
CA LYS A 373 4.83 -18.16 11.18
C LYS A 373 4.68 -16.78 10.54
N GLY A 374 3.66 -15.99 10.93
CA GLY A 374 3.47 -14.62 10.47
C GLY A 374 3.18 -14.49 8.99
N LYS A 375 2.55 -15.52 8.39
CA LYS A 375 2.15 -15.57 6.98
C LYS A 375 0.63 -15.65 6.87
N PRO A 376 0.00 -15.06 5.83
CA PRO A 376 -1.41 -15.31 5.54
C PRO A 376 -1.68 -16.80 5.33
N ILE A 377 -2.79 -17.31 5.88
CA ILE A 377 -3.18 -18.70 5.78
C ILE A 377 -4.53 -18.76 5.06
N LEU A 378 -4.54 -19.36 3.87
CA LEU A 378 -5.74 -19.50 3.06
C LEU A 378 -6.19 -20.96 3.06
N LEU A 379 -7.45 -21.21 3.45
CA LEU A 379 -8.11 -22.52 3.38
C LEU A 379 -9.00 -22.56 2.15
N CYS A 380 -8.80 -23.56 1.32
CA CYS A 380 -9.51 -23.76 0.06
C CYS A 380 -10.09 -25.16 -0.02
N GLY A 381 -11.25 -25.31 -0.60
CA GLY A 381 -11.82 -26.63 -0.90
C GLY A 381 -13.33 -26.65 -0.92
N ASP A 382 -13.83 -27.85 -1.15
CA ASP A 382 -15.22 -28.23 -1.03
C ASP A 382 -15.53 -28.53 0.44
N MET A 383 -16.41 -27.73 1.02
CA MET A 383 -16.78 -27.84 2.44
C MET A 383 -18.06 -28.66 2.63
N ASN A 384 -18.72 -29.07 1.54
CA ASN A 384 -20.00 -29.78 1.56
C ASN A 384 -21.07 -29.13 2.46
N THR A 385 -20.91 -27.85 2.78
CA THR A 385 -21.73 -27.10 3.74
C THR A 385 -22.13 -25.75 3.17
N ARG A 386 -23.39 -25.38 3.30
CA ARG A 386 -23.94 -24.12 2.77
C ARG A 386 -23.53 -22.90 3.61
N PRO A 387 -23.48 -21.68 3.04
CA PRO A 387 -22.97 -20.48 3.73
C PRO A 387 -23.68 -20.12 5.03
N TYR A 388 -24.98 -20.44 5.12
CA TYR A 388 -25.84 -20.08 6.25
C TYR A 388 -26.13 -21.24 7.20
N ALA A 389 -25.49 -22.39 7.00
CA ALA A 389 -25.53 -23.48 7.97
C ALA A 389 -24.88 -23.03 9.29
N GLU A 390 -25.42 -23.46 10.42
CA GLU A 390 -24.97 -23.04 11.75
C GLU A 390 -23.48 -23.29 11.95
N ASP A 391 -22.99 -24.46 11.55
CA ASP A 391 -21.60 -24.83 11.67
C ASP A 391 -20.67 -23.95 10.81
N MET A 392 -21.12 -23.56 9.60
CA MET A 392 -20.40 -22.64 8.74
C MET A 392 -20.35 -21.24 9.36
N VAL A 393 -21.46 -20.77 9.95
CA VAL A 393 -21.51 -19.48 10.66
C VAL A 393 -20.51 -19.49 11.83
N ASN A 394 -20.48 -20.57 12.61
CA ASN A 394 -19.55 -20.76 13.72
C ASN A 394 -18.09 -20.78 13.22
N PHE A 395 -17.80 -21.49 12.14
CA PHE A 395 -16.49 -21.54 11.52
C PHE A 395 -16.01 -20.16 11.05
N THR A 396 -16.88 -19.35 10.48
CA THR A 396 -16.54 -17.99 10.01
C THR A 396 -16.26 -17.00 11.14
N SER A 397 -16.42 -17.37 12.42
CA SER A 397 -15.91 -16.58 13.55
C SER A 397 -14.38 -16.45 13.52
N GLU A 398 -13.67 -17.52 13.12
CA GLU A 398 -12.19 -17.59 13.04
C GLU A 398 -11.66 -17.36 11.61
N TRP A 399 -12.50 -17.54 10.60
CA TRP A 399 -12.13 -17.49 9.19
C TRP A 399 -12.95 -16.43 8.45
N ARG A 400 -12.30 -15.64 7.61
CA ARG A 400 -12.96 -14.68 6.73
C ARG A 400 -13.16 -15.30 5.36
N THR A 401 -14.38 -15.36 4.87
CA THR A 401 -14.68 -15.81 3.51
C THR A 401 -14.15 -14.79 2.49
N LEU A 402 -13.39 -15.27 1.52
CA LEU A 402 -12.86 -14.48 0.41
C LEU A 402 -13.58 -14.77 -0.90
N SER A 403 -14.12 -15.98 -1.07
CA SER A 403 -14.88 -16.38 -2.25
C SER A 403 -16.31 -15.81 -2.21
N LYS A 404 -17.00 -15.82 -3.36
CA LYS A 404 -18.41 -15.46 -3.43
C LYS A 404 -19.28 -16.57 -2.80
N ILE A 405 -20.29 -16.16 -2.05
CA ILE A 405 -21.25 -17.05 -1.40
C ILE A 405 -22.68 -16.91 -1.96
N ASP A 406 -22.87 -15.95 -2.85
CA ASP A 406 -24.14 -15.62 -3.52
C ASP A 406 -24.26 -16.25 -4.92
N GLN A 407 -23.34 -17.13 -5.27
CA GLN A 407 -23.31 -17.84 -6.54
C GLN A 407 -23.14 -19.35 -6.32
N ALA A 408 -23.83 -20.16 -7.14
CA ALA A 408 -23.67 -21.60 -7.11
C ALA A 408 -22.24 -22.00 -7.52
N THR A 409 -21.64 -22.89 -6.75
CA THR A 409 -20.39 -23.56 -7.05
C THR A 409 -20.61 -25.03 -7.46
N LEU A 410 -21.74 -25.60 -7.10
CA LEU A 410 -22.19 -26.91 -7.58
C LEU A 410 -23.25 -26.75 -8.67
N TYR A 411 -23.09 -27.47 -9.78
CA TYR A 411 -24.03 -27.53 -10.88
C TYR A 411 -24.98 -28.72 -10.73
N ASN A 412 -26.26 -28.43 -10.62
CA ASN A 412 -27.30 -29.47 -10.68
C ASN A 412 -28.16 -29.24 -11.90
N PRO A 413 -28.08 -30.08 -12.96
CA PRO A 413 -28.88 -29.90 -14.18
C PRO A 413 -30.37 -30.05 -13.94
N ASP A 414 -30.78 -30.82 -12.93
CA ASP A 414 -32.20 -31.04 -12.60
C ASP A 414 -32.82 -29.87 -11.80
N GLN A 415 -31.98 -29.03 -11.23
CA GLN A 415 -32.35 -27.86 -10.43
C GLN A 415 -31.45 -26.66 -10.71
N PRO A 416 -31.45 -26.12 -11.93
CA PRO A 416 -30.50 -25.08 -12.35
C PRO A 416 -30.65 -23.77 -11.57
N ASP A 417 -31.84 -23.52 -10.99
CA ASP A 417 -32.12 -22.33 -10.17
C ASP A 417 -31.76 -22.51 -8.68
N ASN A 418 -31.40 -23.73 -8.26
CA ASN A 418 -31.00 -24.01 -6.89
C ASN A 418 -29.53 -23.63 -6.70
N LEU A 419 -29.30 -22.47 -6.08
CA LEU A 419 -27.95 -21.99 -5.79
C LEU A 419 -27.34 -22.81 -4.65
N ILE A 420 -26.44 -23.74 -5.02
CA ILE A 420 -25.68 -24.55 -4.07
C ILE A 420 -24.23 -24.02 -4.07
N CYS A 421 -23.88 -23.29 -3.02
CA CYS A 421 -22.52 -22.84 -2.77
C CYS A 421 -21.92 -23.69 -1.65
N ILE A 422 -20.91 -24.50 -1.97
CA ILE A 422 -20.23 -25.39 -1.03
C ILE A 422 -18.70 -25.37 -1.19
N ASP A 423 -18.18 -24.71 -2.24
CA ASP A 423 -16.76 -24.50 -2.43
C ASP A 423 -16.34 -23.12 -1.95
N TYR A 424 -15.26 -23.05 -1.18
CA TYR A 424 -14.83 -21.78 -0.55
C TYR A 424 -13.32 -21.56 -0.61
N ILE A 425 -12.97 -20.29 -0.47
CA ILE A 425 -11.63 -19.83 -0.12
C ILE A 425 -11.76 -18.90 1.07
N PHE A 426 -11.13 -19.26 2.17
CA PHE A 426 -11.13 -18.52 3.42
C PHE A 426 -9.75 -17.99 3.76
N LEU A 427 -9.69 -16.95 4.58
CA LEU A 427 -8.50 -16.43 5.23
C LEU A 427 -8.63 -16.59 6.75
N TYR A 428 -7.61 -17.14 7.39
CA TYR A 428 -7.53 -17.21 8.84
C TYR A 428 -7.37 -15.81 9.45
N LYS A 429 -8.30 -15.42 10.35
CA LYS A 429 -8.35 -14.08 10.95
C LYS A 429 -7.23 -13.82 11.97
N GLY A 430 -6.65 -14.87 12.57
CA GLY A 430 -5.56 -14.76 13.53
C GLY A 430 -4.16 -14.60 12.91
N GLY A 431 -4.07 -14.45 11.60
CA GLY A 431 -2.83 -14.22 10.86
C GLY A 431 -2.80 -12.88 10.12
N PRO A 432 -1.73 -12.60 9.36
CA PRO A 432 -1.67 -11.43 8.48
C PRO A 432 -2.80 -11.43 7.46
N ASP A 433 -3.35 -10.24 7.19
CA ASP A 433 -4.41 -10.03 6.20
C ASP A 433 -3.86 -10.05 4.76
N VAL A 434 -4.76 -10.21 3.79
CA VAL A 434 -4.48 -10.07 2.36
C VAL A 434 -5.44 -9.06 1.73
N ASN A 435 -4.97 -8.35 0.70
CA ASN A 435 -5.84 -7.52 -0.11
C ASN A 435 -6.44 -8.35 -1.24
N VAL A 436 -7.77 -8.51 -1.24
CA VAL A 436 -8.49 -9.23 -2.30
C VAL A 436 -8.84 -8.24 -3.41
N THR A 437 -8.31 -8.47 -4.60
CA THR A 437 -8.54 -7.59 -5.76
C THR A 437 -9.58 -8.13 -6.73
N LYS A 438 -9.86 -9.44 -6.68
CA LYS A 438 -10.85 -10.10 -7.53
C LYS A 438 -11.36 -11.38 -6.89
N THR A 439 -12.64 -11.68 -7.08
CA THR A 439 -13.30 -12.93 -6.66
C THR A 439 -14.23 -13.40 -7.76
N VAL A 440 -14.12 -14.68 -8.16
CA VAL A 440 -14.87 -15.24 -9.28
C VAL A 440 -15.32 -16.66 -8.99
N VAL A 441 -16.57 -16.98 -9.34
CA VAL A 441 -17.05 -18.32 -9.65
C VAL A 441 -17.02 -18.44 -11.17
N CYS A 442 -16.23 -19.35 -11.71
CA CYS A 442 -16.00 -19.43 -13.15
C CYS A 442 -16.99 -20.40 -13.80
N LYS A 443 -17.96 -19.89 -14.52
CA LYS A 443 -19.02 -20.67 -15.19
C LYS A 443 -18.74 -20.97 -16.67
N SER A 444 -17.67 -20.41 -17.23
CA SER A 444 -17.32 -20.61 -18.64
C SER A 444 -15.81 -20.50 -18.86
N VAL A 445 -15.27 -21.29 -19.77
CA VAL A 445 -13.90 -21.25 -20.27
C VAL A 445 -13.91 -21.43 -21.80
N ASN A 446 -12.84 -21.01 -22.47
CA ASN A 446 -12.72 -21.17 -23.93
C ASN A 446 -12.21 -22.56 -24.31
N CYS A 447 -11.53 -23.25 -23.39
CA CYS A 447 -10.94 -24.56 -23.68
C CYS A 447 -11.96 -25.72 -23.67
N GLY A 448 -13.24 -25.43 -23.38
CA GLY A 448 -14.32 -26.43 -23.40
C GLY A 448 -15.51 -26.03 -22.54
N THR A 449 -16.41 -26.98 -22.28
CA THR A 449 -17.59 -26.78 -21.42
C THR A 449 -17.23 -27.19 -20.00
N ILE A 450 -17.28 -26.26 -19.04
CA ILE A 450 -16.92 -26.54 -17.63
C ILE A 450 -17.73 -27.68 -17.04
N THR A 451 -19.04 -27.71 -17.30
CA THR A 451 -19.95 -28.79 -16.84
C THR A 451 -19.66 -30.14 -17.47
N ASP A 452 -18.84 -30.21 -18.52
CA ASP A 452 -18.29 -31.49 -19.04
C ASP A 452 -17.07 -31.94 -18.21
N ALA A 453 -16.44 -31.05 -17.47
CA ALA A 453 -15.24 -31.35 -16.67
C ALA A 453 -15.58 -31.80 -15.25
N SER A 454 -16.57 -31.15 -14.64
CA SER A 454 -17.01 -31.40 -13.26
C SER A 454 -18.45 -30.89 -13.06
N ASP A 455 -19.14 -31.44 -12.09
CA ASP A 455 -20.37 -30.89 -11.54
C ASP A 455 -20.13 -29.67 -10.61
N HIS A 456 -18.86 -29.35 -10.32
CA HIS A 456 -18.48 -28.13 -9.63
C HIS A 456 -17.92 -27.08 -10.60
N PHE A 457 -18.10 -25.80 -10.25
CA PHE A 457 -17.44 -24.67 -10.91
C PHE A 457 -16.16 -24.32 -10.17
N PRO A 458 -15.02 -24.12 -10.89
CA PRO A 458 -13.82 -23.61 -10.24
C PRO A 458 -14.06 -22.20 -9.70
N ILE A 459 -13.59 -21.93 -8.49
CA ILE A 459 -13.59 -20.61 -7.88
C ILE A 459 -12.17 -20.12 -7.75
N TYR A 460 -11.97 -18.79 -7.84
CA TYR A 460 -10.66 -18.21 -7.55
C TYR A 460 -10.77 -16.82 -6.92
N VAL A 461 -9.71 -16.47 -6.19
CA VAL A 461 -9.47 -15.13 -5.68
C VAL A 461 -8.10 -14.64 -6.13
N ASP A 462 -8.02 -13.35 -6.50
CA ASP A 462 -6.75 -12.66 -6.68
C ASP A 462 -6.43 -11.94 -5.38
N VAL A 463 -5.33 -12.34 -4.74
CA VAL A 463 -4.89 -11.78 -3.47
C VAL A 463 -3.51 -11.14 -3.63
N THR A 464 -3.33 -10.00 -2.98
CA THR A 464 -2.01 -9.40 -2.79
C THR A 464 -1.55 -9.69 -1.37
N VAL A 465 -0.44 -10.41 -1.29
CA VAL A 465 0.24 -10.77 -0.05
C VAL A 465 1.37 -9.77 0.18
N GLY A 466 1.37 -9.17 1.33
CA GLY A 466 2.30 -8.14 1.75
C GLY A 466 1.68 -7.38 2.90
N ASN A 467 2.37 -6.39 3.41
CA ASN A 467 1.82 -5.58 4.48
C ASN A 467 0.91 -4.44 3.97
N SER A 468 0.24 -4.63 2.82
CA SER A 468 -0.56 -3.60 2.14
C SER A 468 -1.74 -3.06 2.96
N SER A 469 -2.21 -3.83 3.95
CA SER A 469 -3.26 -3.40 4.88
C SER A 469 -2.72 -2.80 6.17
N LEU A 470 -1.42 -2.87 6.44
CA LEU A 470 -0.86 -2.27 7.65
C LEU A 470 -0.87 -0.75 7.54
N PRO A 471 -1.39 -0.06 8.57
CA PRO A 471 -1.34 1.38 8.62
C PRO A 471 0.11 1.87 8.69
N LEU A 472 0.39 2.99 8.03
CA LEU A 472 1.57 3.78 8.31
C LEU A 472 1.41 4.37 9.71
N MET A 473 2.30 4.01 10.61
CA MET A 473 2.36 4.57 11.96
C MET A 473 3.20 5.84 11.93
N GLU A 474 2.64 6.95 12.40
CA GLU A 474 3.46 8.13 12.67
C GLU A 474 4.40 7.83 13.84
N ASP A 475 5.64 8.30 13.73
CA ASP A 475 6.56 8.32 14.84
C ASP A 475 6.04 9.32 15.89
N SER A 476 5.89 8.90 17.13
CA SER A 476 5.42 9.75 18.21
C SER A 476 6.33 10.97 18.47
N SER A 477 7.58 10.92 18.03
CA SER A 477 8.51 12.04 18.01
C SER A 477 8.25 13.05 16.87
N SER A 478 7.35 12.70 15.91
CA SER A 478 7.15 13.47 14.66
C SER A 478 6.22 14.67 14.78
N LEU A 479 5.73 14.97 15.96
CA LEU A 479 4.91 16.16 16.22
C LEU A 479 5.72 17.45 16.32
N GLY A 480 6.94 17.49 15.76
CA GLY A 480 7.71 18.70 15.58
C GLY A 480 6.98 19.64 14.64
N SER A 481 6.35 20.69 15.17
CA SER A 481 6.04 21.86 14.39
C SER A 481 7.34 22.46 13.85
N PHE A 482 7.36 22.92 12.61
CA PHE A 482 8.34 23.92 12.22
C PHE A 482 8.08 25.13 13.13
N THR A 483 8.95 25.45 14.05
CA THR A 483 8.70 26.56 14.97
C THR A 483 9.19 27.85 14.39
N VAL A 484 8.32 28.81 14.52
CA VAL A 484 8.54 30.26 14.64
C VAL A 484 9.59 30.50 15.71
N VAL A 485 10.64 31.24 15.37
CA VAL A 485 11.45 31.90 16.38
C VAL A 485 10.57 33.05 16.88
N ASP A 486 10.14 32.99 18.12
CA ASP A 486 9.32 33.97 18.77
C ASP A 486 9.96 35.35 18.62
N GLU A 487 9.19 36.35 18.15
CA GLU A 487 9.65 37.70 17.89
C GLU A 487 10.17 38.44 19.15
N ASN A 488 10.03 37.84 20.34
CA ASN A 488 10.37 38.44 21.61
C ASN A 488 11.83 38.23 22.07
N THR A 489 12.68 37.64 21.28
CA THR A 489 14.10 37.44 21.62
C THR A 489 15.06 38.46 21.01
N TRP A 490 14.56 39.57 20.51
CA TRP A 490 15.37 40.70 20.09
C TRP A 490 15.26 41.85 21.13
N LEU A 491 15.90 41.67 22.26
CA LEU A 491 16.36 42.74 23.14
C LEU A 491 17.88 42.73 23.25
#